data_03e7120328966fb5ce58c325248c3041
#
_entry.id   03e7120328966fb5ce58c325248c3041
#
_cell.length_a   1.000
_cell.length_b   1.000
_cell.length_c   1.000
_cell.angle_alpha   90.00
_cell.angle_beta   90.00
_cell.angle_gamma   90.00
#
_symmetry.space_group_name_H-M   'P 1'
#
loop_
_entity.id
_entity.type
_entity.pdbx_description
1 polymer ?
#
loop_
_entity_poly.entity_id
_entity_poly.type
_entity_poly.pdbx_seq_one_letter_code
_entity_poly.pdbx_strand_id
1 'polypeptide(L)'
;MQGVWITYDAGETWNRPLTPVGGMYNEARCWSIASHAERPCEFLAGTDQGLYKFNFGARRFDYIASPMDDLQILQIAIDPRDPGFIVCGTRPGERLISSDSGRSWVRSNLRSATECWFINTTRITSIHFDPVMPDTIWTTIEIDGVFRSDDRGKNWVRLVDGLQDCDTHDLVFYDKENGSRTILCSTEDGLHFSKDNAQTWVQAEVPQAPWPYWRSIKERANDCSVIFASIGDKPSGEAGALLRSEDYGQTWRQIELPVEPNSTIWSIATHPSDPDILFFATIFGQIFRSLDGGLSWHKMLRELGEIRMIAWSPLAS
;
A
#
# COMPACT_ATOMS: atom_id res chain seq x y z
N MET A 1 16.68 -0.89 -6.84
CA MET A 1 16.11 -0.93 -5.48
C MET A 1 17.21 -1.35 -4.52
N GLN A 2 17.39 -0.66 -3.39
CA GLN A 2 18.54 -0.93 -2.51
C GLN A 2 18.15 -0.75 -1.04
N GLY A 3 17.48 -1.75 -0.48
CA GLY A 3 17.15 -1.85 0.93
C GLY A 3 16.21 -0.74 1.44
N VAL A 4 16.26 -0.49 2.73
CA VAL A 4 15.44 0.52 3.41
C VAL A 4 16.31 1.77 3.70
N TRP A 5 15.67 2.93 3.60
CA TRP A 5 16.21 4.20 4.08
C TRP A 5 15.30 4.72 5.18
N ILE A 6 15.88 5.34 6.21
CA ILE A 6 15.17 5.80 7.40
C ILE A 6 15.49 7.28 7.61
N THR A 7 14.47 8.04 7.94
CA THR A 7 14.55 9.42 8.40
C THR A 7 14.02 9.55 9.82
N TYR A 8 14.56 10.45 10.60
CA TYR A 8 14.11 10.79 11.96
C TYR A 8 13.70 12.27 12.07
N ASP A 9 13.75 12.99 10.96
CA ASP A 9 13.51 14.43 10.84
C ASP A 9 12.52 14.75 9.70
N ALA A 10 11.51 13.89 9.54
CA ALA A 10 10.45 14.01 8.54
C ALA A 10 10.99 14.18 7.10
N GLY A 11 12.08 13.52 6.77
CA GLY A 11 12.60 13.42 5.40
C GLY A 11 13.72 14.40 5.06
N GLU A 12 14.18 15.23 5.99
CA GLU A 12 15.30 16.16 5.73
C GLU A 12 16.62 15.39 5.55
N THR A 13 16.87 14.41 6.41
CA THR A 13 18.03 13.52 6.26
C THR A 13 17.62 12.04 6.20
N TRP A 14 18.38 11.26 5.45
CA TRP A 14 18.11 9.84 5.26
C TRP A 14 19.34 8.99 5.54
N ASN A 15 19.15 7.93 6.33
CA ASN A 15 20.18 7.03 6.76
C ASN A 15 19.85 5.58 6.40
N ARG A 16 20.88 4.76 6.27
CA ARG A 16 20.71 3.31 6.19
C ARG A 16 20.59 2.73 7.61
N PRO A 17 19.76 1.69 7.81
CA PRO A 17 19.83 0.91 9.04
C PRO A 17 21.20 0.23 9.17
N LEU A 18 21.58 -0.11 10.38
CA LEU A 18 22.77 -0.92 10.63
C LEU A 18 22.56 -2.35 10.07
N THR A 19 23.60 -2.92 9.49
CA THR A 19 23.57 -4.26 8.85
C THR A 19 24.54 -5.20 9.58
N PRO A 20 24.22 -5.66 10.80
CA PRO A 20 25.02 -6.66 11.49
C PRO A 20 24.84 -8.04 10.83
N VAL A 21 25.71 -8.98 11.19
CA VAL A 21 25.56 -10.38 10.79
C VAL A 21 24.16 -10.89 11.20
N GLY A 22 23.45 -11.45 10.26
CA GLY A 22 22.04 -11.91 10.45
C GLY A 22 20.98 -10.83 10.37
N GLY A 23 21.33 -9.57 10.10
CA GLY A 23 20.38 -8.49 9.79
C GLY A 23 20.05 -8.39 8.30
N MET A 24 19.16 -7.46 7.95
CA MET A 24 18.80 -7.21 6.57
C MET A 24 19.97 -6.62 5.78
N TYR A 25 20.27 -7.20 4.63
CA TYR A 25 21.27 -6.66 3.72
C TYR A 25 20.83 -5.33 3.12
N ASN A 26 21.79 -4.42 2.91
CA ASN A 26 21.53 -3.14 2.24
C ASN A 26 21.03 -3.29 0.79
N GLU A 27 21.33 -4.39 0.15
CA GLU A 27 20.97 -4.74 -1.22
C GLU A 27 19.62 -5.48 -1.30
N ALA A 28 19.04 -5.91 -0.16
CA ALA A 28 17.74 -6.57 -0.15
C ALA A 28 16.68 -5.67 -0.80
N ARG A 29 15.89 -6.24 -1.69
CA ARG A 29 14.77 -5.52 -2.31
C ARG A 29 13.61 -5.46 -1.34
N CYS A 30 13.41 -4.30 -0.71
CA CYS A 30 12.26 -4.06 0.14
C CYS A 30 11.06 -3.67 -0.72
N TRP A 31 10.00 -4.50 -0.66
CA TRP A 31 8.78 -4.32 -1.44
C TRP A 31 7.66 -3.69 -0.62
N SER A 32 7.61 -3.99 0.67
CA SER A 32 6.57 -3.52 1.56
C SER A 32 7.12 -3.14 2.93
N ILE A 33 6.50 -2.12 3.54
CA ILE A 33 6.75 -1.69 4.91
C ILE A 33 5.40 -1.47 5.57
N ALA A 34 5.21 -2.01 6.77
CA ALA A 34 4.00 -1.81 7.55
C ALA A 34 4.33 -1.45 9.00
N SER A 35 3.50 -0.62 9.60
CA SER A 35 3.52 -0.26 11.02
C SER A 35 2.12 -0.35 11.60
N HIS A 36 2.01 -0.35 12.93
CA HIS A 36 0.74 -0.31 13.64
C HIS A 36 0.69 0.92 14.56
N ALA A 37 -0.44 1.61 14.61
CA ALA A 37 -0.59 2.85 15.37
C ALA A 37 -0.28 2.71 16.87
N GLU A 38 -0.64 1.55 17.47
CA GLU A 38 -0.34 1.26 18.88
C GLU A 38 1.12 0.84 19.13
N ARG A 39 1.90 0.66 18.08
CA ARG A 39 3.32 0.25 18.17
C ARG A 39 4.20 1.21 17.35
N PRO A 40 4.27 2.48 17.77
CA PRO A 40 5.11 3.45 17.07
C PRO A 40 6.56 2.98 17.05
N CYS A 41 7.27 3.31 15.99
CA CYS A 41 8.66 2.90 15.74
C CYS A 41 8.87 1.37 15.50
N GLU A 42 7.82 0.56 15.49
CA GLU A 42 7.89 -0.82 15.02
C GLU A 42 7.47 -0.90 13.55
N PHE A 43 8.37 -1.35 12.69
CA PHE A 43 8.07 -1.58 11.28
C PHE A 43 8.40 -3.02 10.91
N LEU A 44 7.52 -3.62 10.13
CA LEU A 44 7.81 -4.84 9.40
C LEU A 44 8.24 -4.48 7.98
N ALA A 45 9.25 -5.15 7.47
CA ALA A 45 9.73 -5.00 6.10
C ALA A 45 9.68 -6.34 5.37
N GLY A 46 8.93 -6.37 4.27
CA GLY A 46 8.84 -7.50 3.36
C GLY A 46 9.84 -7.34 2.22
N THR A 47 10.69 -8.33 2.04
CA THR A 47 11.77 -8.31 1.06
C THR A 47 11.74 -9.53 0.13
N ASP A 48 12.71 -9.62 -0.78
CA ASP A 48 13.02 -10.82 -1.55
C ASP A 48 13.94 -11.81 -0.79
N GLN A 49 14.23 -11.53 0.48
CA GLN A 49 15.08 -12.32 1.38
C GLN A 49 14.38 -12.63 2.71
N GLY A 50 13.04 -12.58 2.73
CA GLY A 50 12.24 -12.85 3.91
C GLY A 50 11.65 -11.62 4.59
N LEU A 51 11.14 -11.84 5.80
CA LEU A 51 10.48 -10.85 6.65
C LEU A 51 11.44 -10.33 7.72
N TYR A 52 11.41 -9.02 7.95
CA TYR A 52 12.25 -8.37 8.94
C TYR A 52 11.41 -7.43 9.81
N LYS A 53 11.84 -7.25 11.06
CA LYS A 53 11.27 -6.28 12.01
C LYS A 53 12.31 -5.24 12.38
N PHE A 54 11.94 -3.95 12.31
CA PHE A 54 12.81 -2.86 12.73
C PHE A 54 12.92 -2.82 14.25
N ASN A 55 14.15 -2.84 14.72
CA ASN A 55 14.50 -2.64 16.12
C ASN A 55 15.02 -1.20 16.27
N PHE A 56 14.16 -0.34 16.83
CA PHE A 56 14.45 1.09 16.96
C PHE A 56 15.68 1.36 17.82
N GLY A 57 15.82 0.68 18.95
CA GLY A 57 16.95 0.86 19.86
C GLY A 57 18.28 0.44 19.25
N ALA A 58 18.29 -0.61 18.44
CA ALA A 58 19.46 -1.11 17.74
C ALA A 58 19.66 -0.48 16.35
N ARG A 59 18.72 0.32 15.87
CA ARG A 59 18.69 0.95 14.53
C ARG A 59 18.94 -0.03 13.38
N ARG A 60 18.37 -1.22 13.47
CA ARG A 60 18.53 -2.29 12.49
C ARG A 60 17.25 -3.06 12.27
N PHE A 61 17.21 -3.80 11.17
CA PHE A 61 16.16 -4.79 10.93
C PHE A 61 16.65 -6.17 11.36
N ASP A 62 15.91 -6.80 12.27
CA ASP A 62 16.13 -8.16 12.72
C ASP A 62 15.27 -9.12 11.89
N TYR A 63 15.84 -10.24 11.47
CA TYR A 63 15.16 -11.25 10.66
C TYR A 63 14.07 -11.98 11.46
N ILE A 64 12.94 -12.25 10.81
CA ILE A 64 11.85 -13.07 11.32
C ILE A 64 11.74 -14.32 10.45
N ALA A 65 12.07 -15.49 11.02
CA ALA A 65 11.93 -16.75 10.32
C ALA A 65 10.47 -16.98 9.91
N SER A 66 10.24 -17.27 8.65
CA SER A 66 8.89 -17.46 8.12
C SER A 66 8.88 -18.42 6.91
N PRO A 67 7.73 -19.01 6.59
CA PRO A 67 7.62 -19.82 5.36
C PRO A 67 7.66 -19.00 4.07
N MET A 68 7.99 -17.71 4.16
CA MET A 68 8.09 -16.78 3.03
C MET A 68 9.54 -16.46 2.64
N ASP A 69 10.53 -17.13 3.20
CA ASP A 69 11.95 -16.78 3.01
C ASP A 69 12.44 -16.88 1.57
N ASP A 70 11.82 -17.75 0.79
CA ASP A 70 12.09 -17.91 -0.66
C ASP A 70 11.06 -17.17 -1.54
N LEU A 71 10.21 -16.32 -0.97
CA LEU A 71 9.18 -15.57 -1.66
C LEU A 71 9.46 -14.07 -1.62
N GLN A 72 8.94 -13.33 -2.61
CA GLN A 72 8.92 -11.87 -2.54
C GLN A 72 7.71 -11.43 -1.71
N ILE A 73 7.94 -10.81 -0.56
CA ILE A 73 6.87 -10.30 0.31
C ILE A 73 6.49 -8.89 -0.16
N LEU A 74 5.43 -8.82 -0.97
CA LEU A 74 5.05 -7.58 -1.66
C LEU A 74 4.09 -6.71 -0.87
N GLN A 75 3.29 -7.32 0.04
CA GLN A 75 2.36 -6.62 0.90
C GLN A 75 2.43 -7.17 2.31
N ILE A 76 2.33 -6.27 3.29
CA ILE A 76 2.14 -6.58 4.70
C ILE A 76 1.01 -5.70 5.19
N ALA A 77 -0.01 -6.31 5.78
CA ALA A 77 -1.07 -5.62 6.49
C ALA A 77 -1.14 -6.11 7.94
N ILE A 78 -1.26 -5.18 8.87
CA ILE A 78 -1.45 -5.44 10.30
C ILE A 78 -2.87 -5.00 10.64
N ASP A 79 -3.65 -5.85 11.29
CA ASP A 79 -5.02 -5.51 11.66
C ASP A 79 -5.01 -4.30 12.60
N PRO A 80 -5.67 -3.18 12.26
CA PRO A 80 -5.66 -1.97 13.09
C PRO A 80 -6.28 -2.17 14.48
N ARG A 81 -7.01 -3.26 14.70
CA ARG A 81 -7.66 -3.64 15.98
C ARG A 81 -6.89 -4.69 16.77
N ASP A 82 -5.95 -5.39 16.12
CA ASP A 82 -5.16 -6.46 16.72
C ASP A 82 -3.75 -6.46 16.12
N PRO A 83 -2.78 -5.79 16.78
CA PRO A 83 -1.41 -5.71 16.28
C PRO A 83 -0.69 -7.07 16.22
N GLY A 84 -1.30 -8.13 16.76
CA GLY A 84 -0.82 -9.51 16.64
C GLY A 84 -1.28 -10.22 15.38
N PHE A 85 -2.31 -9.70 14.69
CA PHE A 85 -2.83 -10.29 13.48
C PHE A 85 -2.22 -9.63 12.22
N ILE A 86 -1.47 -10.40 11.47
CA ILE A 86 -0.69 -9.93 10.32
C ILE A 86 -1.03 -10.78 9.10
N VAL A 87 -1.22 -10.15 7.96
CA VAL A 87 -1.38 -10.81 6.68
C VAL A 87 -0.28 -10.34 5.72
N CYS A 88 0.45 -11.30 5.17
CA CYS A 88 1.46 -11.06 4.15
C CYS A 88 0.99 -11.58 2.79
N GLY A 89 1.18 -10.77 1.76
CA GLY A 89 0.93 -11.12 0.37
C GLY A 89 2.23 -11.20 -0.42
N THR A 90 2.37 -12.24 -1.23
CA THR A 90 3.64 -12.55 -1.87
C THR A 90 3.56 -12.57 -3.40
N ARG A 91 4.71 -12.80 -4.01
CA ARG A 91 4.88 -13.25 -5.38
C ARG A 91 5.74 -14.53 -5.37
N PRO A 92 5.27 -15.65 -5.89
CA PRO A 92 3.90 -15.91 -6.40
C PRO A 92 2.79 -15.52 -5.44
N GLY A 93 1.60 -15.26 -5.97
CA GLY A 93 0.46 -14.69 -5.26
C GLY A 93 -0.13 -15.57 -4.16
N GLU A 94 0.52 -15.67 -3.04
CA GLU A 94 0.06 -16.37 -1.83
C GLU A 94 -0.26 -15.41 -0.70
N ARG A 95 -1.02 -15.87 0.30
CA ARG A 95 -1.26 -15.14 1.54
C ARG A 95 -0.89 -16.00 2.71
N LEU A 96 -0.12 -15.44 3.62
CA LEU A 96 0.27 -16.05 4.86
C LEU A 96 -0.23 -15.21 6.01
N ILE A 97 -0.84 -15.84 6.98
CA ILE A 97 -1.55 -15.21 8.09
C ILE A 97 -0.90 -15.63 9.41
N SER A 98 -0.56 -14.64 10.21
CA SER A 98 -0.13 -14.82 11.59
C SER A 98 -1.16 -14.21 12.54
N SER A 99 -1.45 -14.90 13.65
CA SER A 99 -2.28 -14.39 14.75
C SER A 99 -1.50 -14.20 16.05
N ASP A 100 -0.17 -14.24 15.98
CA ASP A 100 0.73 -14.23 17.14
C ASP A 100 1.96 -13.31 16.95
N SER A 101 1.76 -12.21 16.21
CA SER A 101 2.81 -11.22 15.91
C SER A 101 3.98 -11.78 15.07
N GLY A 102 3.70 -12.69 14.15
CA GLY A 102 4.68 -13.25 13.23
C GLY A 102 5.49 -14.42 13.76
N ARG A 103 5.11 -15.01 14.92
CA ARG A 103 5.79 -16.19 15.49
C ARG A 103 5.44 -17.48 14.76
N SER A 104 4.19 -17.59 14.31
CA SER A 104 3.74 -18.69 13.47
C SER A 104 2.89 -18.18 12.31
N TRP A 105 2.83 -18.97 11.24
CA TRP A 105 2.17 -18.59 10.00
C TRP A 105 1.35 -19.75 9.45
N VAL A 106 0.16 -19.41 8.95
CA VAL A 106 -0.73 -20.32 8.25
C VAL A 106 -0.90 -19.82 6.82
N ARG A 107 -0.70 -20.70 5.85
CA ARG A 107 -0.96 -20.38 4.44
C ARG A 107 -2.47 -20.40 4.20
N SER A 108 -3.01 -19.34 3.65
CA SER A 108 -4.41 -19.26 3.23
C SER A 108 -4.68 -20.18 2.04
N ASN A 109 -5.87 -20.76 1.97
CA ASN A 109 -6.27 -21.68 0.89
C ASN A 109 -6.83 -20.95 -0.34
N LEU A 110 -6.58 -19.66 -0.50
CA LEU A 110 -7.04 -18.93 -1.66
C LEU A 110 -6.47 -19.53 -2.96
N ARG A 111 -7.35 -19.80 -3.88
CA ARG A 111 -7.00 -20.14 -5.26
C ARG A 111 -7.10 -18.88 -6.10
N SER A 112 -5.97 -18.41 -6.59
CA SER A 112 -5.85 -17.30 -7.53
C SER A 112 -5.21 -17.78 -8.83
N ALA A 113 -5.30 -16.96 -9.88
CA ALA A 113 -4.52 -17.20 -11.08
C ALA A 113 -3.04 -17.32 -10.73
N THR A 114 -2.36 -18.28 -11.31
CA THR A 114 -0.94 -18.56 -11.01
C THR A 114 0.00 -17.94 -12.01
N GLU A 115 -0.49 -17.61 -13.20
CA GLU A 115 0.31 -17.11 -14.31
C GLU A 115 -0.14 -15.71 -14.73
N CYS A 116 0.84 -14.86 -14.99
CA CYS A 116 0.68 -13.56 -15.59
C CYS A 116 1.60 -13.50 -16.81
N TRP A 117 1.04 -13.19 -17.98
CA TRP A 117 1.75 -13.30 -19.26
C TRP A 117 2.95 -12.35 -19.39
N PHE A 118 3.02 -11.24 -18.63
CA PHE A 118 4.13 -10.28 -18.72
C PHE A 118 5.08 -10.29 -17.52
N ILE A 119 4.69 -10.90 -16.38
CA ILE A 119 5.58 -11.05 -15.21
C ILE A 119 5.73 -12.50 -14.73
N ASN A 120 5.27 -13.47 -15.49
CA ASN A 120 5.24 -14.92 -15.26
C ASN A 120 4.29 -15.38 -14.15
N THR A 121 4.29 -14.73 -12.99
CA THR A 121 3.47 -15.12 -11.84
C THR A 121 2.68 -13.93 -11.31
N THR A 122 1.45 -14.19 -10.88
CA THR A 122 0.63 -13.15 -10.22
C THR A 122 1.26 -12.70 -8.91
N ARG A 123 0.87 -11.52 -8.47
CA ARG A 123 1.31 -10.95 -7.20
C ARG A 123 0.14 -10.30 -6.46
N ILE A 124 0.26 -10.26 -5.16
CA ILE A 124 -0.65 -9.49 -4.32
C ILE A 124 -0.26 -8.02 -4.43
N THR A 125 -1.22 -7.18 -4.80
CA THR A 125 -1.01 -5.75 -5.00
C THR A 125 -1.44 -4.91 -3.81
N SER A 126 -2.49 -5.34 -3.08
CA SER A 126 -2.87 -4.73 -1.79
C SER A 126 -3.56 -5.73 -0.85
N ILE A 127 -3.57 -5.41 0.44
CA ILE A 127 -4.33 -6.12 1.49
C ILE A 127 -4.93 -5.07 2.40
N HIS A 128 -6.22 -5.18 2.71
CA HIS A 128 -6.95 -4.27 3.57
C HIS A 128 -7.81 -5.03 4.57
N PHE A 129 -7.81 -4.56 5.81
CA PHE A 129 -8.82 -4.94 6.80
C PHE A 129 -10.03 -4.04 6.61
N ASP A 130 -11.20 -4.65 6.61
CA ASP A 130 -12.45 -3.90 6.48
C ASP A 130 -12.61 -2.94 7.68
N PRO A 131 -12.90 -1.65 7.46
CA PRO A 131 -13.00 -0.68 8.54
C PRO A 131 -14.19 -0.93 9.49
N VAL A 132 -15.24 -1.61 9.01
CA VAL A 132 -16.48 -1.85 9.76
C VAL A 132 -16.65 -3.31 10.14
N MET A 133 -16.29 -4.24 9.27
CA MET A 133 -16.47 -5.68 9.46
C MET A 133 -15.16 -6.33 9.98
N PRO A 134 -15.04 -6.65 11.26
CA PRO A 134 -13.75 -7.01 11.87
C PRO A 134 -13.12 -8.31 11.35
N ASP A 135 -13.92 -9.25 10.85
CA ASP A 135 -13.43 -10.52 10.30
C ASP A 135 -13.21 -10.48 8.79
N THR A 136 -13.47 -9.32 8.17
CA THR A 136 -13.39 -9.18 6.72
C THR A 136 -12.04 -8.62 6.30
N ILE A 137 -11.42 -9.32 5.34
CA ILE A 137 -10.16 -8.96 4.71
C ILE A 137 -10.38 -8.87 3.20
N TRP A 138 -9.85 -7.83 2.61
CA TRP A 138 -9.85 -7.60 1.18
C TRP A 138 -8.44 -7.70 0.62
N THR A 139 -8.32 -8.19 -0.60
CA THR A 139 -7.04 -8.19 -1.30
C THR A 139 -7.24 -7.99 -2.79
N THR A 140 -6.31 -7.29 -3.40
CA THR A 140 -6.22 -7.16 -4.84
C THR A 140 -5.08 -8.03 -5.37
N ILE A 141 -5.27 -8.59 -6.54
CA ILE A 141 -4.28 -9.43 -7.22
C ILE A 141 -4.12 -8.91 -8.64
N GLU A 142 -2.88 -8.69 -9.02
CA GLU A 142 -2.54 -8.34 -10.40
C GLU A 142 -3.13 -9.35 -11.37
N ILE A 143 -3.87 -8.86 -12.36
CA ILE A 143 -4.62 -9.59 -13.40
C ILE A 143 -5.74 -10.54 -12.92
N ASP A 144 -5.98 -10.66 -11.62
CA ASP A 144 -7.02 -11.56 -11.08
C ASP A 144 -8.10 -10.83 -10.27
N GLY A 145 -7.93 -9.54 -10.03
CA GLY A 145 -8.96 -8.67 -9.49
C GLY A 145 -9.06 -8.65 -7.97
N VAL A 146 -10.27 -8.43 -7.48
CA VAL A 146 -10.59 -8.21 -6.07
C VAL A 146 -11.09 -9.51 -5.42
N PHE A 147 -10.60 -9.80 -4.23
CA PHE A 147 -11.04 -10.92 -3.40
C PHE A 147 -11.41 -10.44 -2.00
N ARG A 148 -12.42 -11.07 -1.41
CA ARG A 148 -12.88 -10.84 -0.05
C ARG A 148 -12.93 -12.14 0.74
N SER A 149 -12.51 -12.07 1.99
CA SER A 149 -12.72 -13.08 3.02
C SER A 149 -13.54 -12.49 4.14
N ASP A 150 -14.57 -13.18 4.61
CA ASP A 150 -15.39 -12.77 5.74
C ASP A 150 -15.12 -13.63 7.00
N ASP A 151 -14.02 -14.38 7.02
CA ASP A 151 -13.65 -15.32 8.09
C ASP A 151 -12.15 -15.27 8.45
N ARG A 152 -11.57 -14.05 8.43
CA ARG A 152 -10.17 -13.77 8.74
C ARG A 152 -9.20 -14.52 7.81
N GLY A 153 -9.54 -14.63 6.53
CA GLY A 153 -8.66 -15.15 5.47
C GLY A 153 -8.70 -16.67 5.29
N LYS A 154 -9.64 -17.38 5.89
CA LYS A 154 -9.79 -18.84 5.71
C LYS A 154 -10.41 -19.19 4.37
N ASN A 155 -11.48 -18.49 3.97
CA ASN A 155 -12.14 -18.66 2.69
C ASN A 155 -12.24 -17.32 1.94
N TRP A 156 -12.23 -17.37 0.61
CA TRP A 156 -12.20 -16.18 -0.22
C TRP A 156 -13.22 -16.28 -1.36
N VAL A 157 -13.80 -15.14 -1.68
CA VAL A 157 -14.71 -14.97 -2.83
C VAL A 157 -14.07 -13.96 -3.79
N ARG A 158 -14.06 -14.28 -5.07
CA ARG A 158 -13.61 -13.38 -6.13
C ARG A 158 -14.76 -12.46 -6.56
N LEU A 159 -14.52 -11.17 -6.65
CA LEU A 159 -15.51 -10.13 -6.86
C LEU A 159 -15.06 -9.19 -7.98
N VAL A 160 -15.37 -9.52 -9.22
CA VAL A 160 -14.85 -8.84 -10.42
C VAL A 160 -15.91 -8.45 -11.44
N ASP A 161 -17.18 -8.67 -11.15
CA ASP A 161 -18.26 -8.35 -12.09
C ASP A 161 -18.28 -6.85 -12.39
N GLY A 162 -18.13 -6.49 -13.67
CA GLY A 162 -18.03 -5.10 -14.13
C GLY A 162 -16.61 -4.50 -14.14
N LEU A 163 -15.56 -5.19 -13.63
CA LEU A 163 -14.19 -4.81 -13.91
C LEU A 163 -13.83 -5.20 -15.35
N GLN A 164 -13.48 -4.22 -16.15
CA GLN A 164 -13.06 -4.47 -17.55
C GLN A 164 -11.66 -5.05 -17.60
N ASP A 165 -10.77 -4.55 -16.75
CA ASP A 165 -9.45 -5.09 -16.50
C ASP A 165 -9.35 -5.54 -15.04
N CYS A 166 -8.84 -6.75 -14.83
CA CYS A 166 -8.61 -7.31 -13.51
C CYS A 166 -7.20 -7.00 -12.95
N ASP A 167 -6.40 -6.16 -13.60
CA ASP A 167 -5.15 -5.68 -13.03
C ASP A 167 -5.44 -4.59 -11.98
N THR A 168 -5.75 -5.06 -10.78
CA THR A 168 -6.18 -4.24 -9.65
C THR A 168 -5.01 -3.94 -8.73
N HIS A 169 -4.96 -2.70 -8.20
CA HIS A 169 -3.81 -2.21 -7.46
C HIS A 169 -4.08 -1.90 -6.00
N ASP A 170 -5.16 -1.16 -5.69
CA ASP A 170 -5.43 -0.68 -4.34
C ASP A 170 -6.93 -0.47 -4.12
N LEU A 171 -7.37 -0.44 -2.86
CA LEU A 171 -8.76 -0.24 -2.45
C LEU A 171 -8.86 0.86 -1.39
N VAL A 172 -9.96 1.62 -1.44
CA VAL A 172 -10.39 2.53 -0.37
C VAL A 172 -11.86 2.29 -0.09
N PHE A 173 -12.24 2.35 1.18
CA PHE A 173 -13.58 2.12 1.67
C PHE A 173 -14.11 3.37 2.32
N TYR A 174 -15.36 3.74 2.04
CA TYR A 174 -16.05 4.69 2.87
C TYR A 174 -17.49 4.27 3.12
N ASP A 175 -17.90 4.45 4.35
CA ASP A 175 -19.24 4.14 4.83
C ASP A 175 -19.94 5.44 5.20
N LYS A 176 -21.11 5.68 4.61
CA LYS A 176 -21.91 6.87 4.93
C LYS A 176 -22.70 6.65 6.21
N GLU A 177 -23.06 7.73 6.88
CA GLU A 177 -23.90 7.68 8.09
C GLU A 177 -25.26 6.98 7.87
N ASN A 178 -25.79 6.99 6.66
CA ASN A 178 -27.02 6.30 6.28
C ASN A 178 -26.85 4.78 6.04
N GLY A 179 -25.64 4.25 6.31
CA GLY A 179 -25.30 2.84 6.14
C GLY A 179 -24.96 2.41 4.70
N SER A 180 -24.96 3.34 3.74
CA SER A 180 -24.51 3.01 2.39
C SER A 180 -22.99 3.03 2.30
N ARG A 181 -22.41 2.00 1.65
CA ARG A 181 -20.98 1.83 1.44
C ARG A 181 -20.63 2.14 -0.02
N THR A 182 -19.45 2.72 -0.21
CA THR A 182 -18.78 2.75 -1.51
C THR A 182 -17.36 2.24 -1.36
N ILE A 183 -16.93 1.42 -2.30
CA ILE A 183 -15.56 0.91 -2.40
C ILE A 183 -14.99 1.47 -3.70
N LEU A 184 -13.81 2.06 -3.63
CA LEU A 184 -13.04 2.48 -4.80
C LEU A 184 -11.92 1.46 -5.05
N CYS A 185 -11.69 1.14 -6.32
CA CYS A 185 -10.62 0.26 -6.77
C CYS A 185 -9.80 0.95 -7.86
N SER A 186 -8.50 1.09 -7.64
CA SER A 186 -7.57 1.55 -8.66
C SER A 186 -7.10 0.37 -9.52
N THR A 187 -7.01 0.58 -10.82
CA THR A 187 -6.66 -0.45 -11.81
C THR A 187 -5.69 0.11 -12.85
N GLU A 188 -5.23 -0.75 -13.77
CA GLU A 188 -4.40 -0.31 -14.89
C GLU A 188 -5.15 0.61 -15.85
N ASP A 189 -6.47 0.44 -15.99
CA ASP A 189 -7.30 1.16 -16.94
C ASP A 189 -8.17 2.28 -16.33
N GLY A 190 -8.01 2.57 -15.02
CA GLY A 190 -8.75 3.66 -14.39
C GLY A 190 -9.13 3.43 -12.93
N LEU A 191 -10.14 4.19 -12.52
CA LEU A 191 -10.77 4.08 -11.22
C LEU A 191 -12.12 3.38 -11.39
N HIS A 192 -12.40 2.40 -10.55
CA HIS A 192 -13.69 1.74 -10.47
C HIS A 192 -14.32 1.95 -9.11
N PHE A 193 -15.64 1.97 -9.04
CA PHE A 193 -16.36 2.00 -7.76
C PHE A 193 -17.45 0.95 -7.69
N SER A 194 -17.74 0.51 -6.48
CA SER A 194 -18.86 -0.35 -6.14
C SER A 194 -19.69 0.27 -5.03
N LYS A 195 -21.02 0.18 -5.13
CA LYS A 195 -21.99 0.63 -4.11
C LYS A 195 -22.78 -0.52 -3.47
N ASP A 196 -22.44 -1.75 -3.83
CA ASP A 196 -23.13 -2.97 -3.42
C ASP A 196 -22.18 -3.99 -2.79
N ASN A 197 -21.14 -3.46 -2.10
CA ASN A 197 -20.14 -4.26 -1.41
C ASN A 197 -19.35 -5.19 -2.37
N ALA A 198 -18.91 -4.61 -3.49
CA ALA A 198 -18.14 -5.23 -4.57
C ALA A 198 -18.89 -6.34 -5.35
N GLN A 199 -20.22 -6.42 -5.26
CA GLN A 199 -20.97 -7.35 -6.11
C GLN A 199 -20.87 -6.94 -7.57
N THR A 200 -20.93 -5.62 -7.84
CA THR A 200 -20.70 -5.05 -9.17
C THR A 200 -19.79 -3.84 -9.11
N TRP A 201 -19.02 -3.65 -10.17
CA TRP A 201 -18.11 -2.52 -10.34
C TRP A 201 -18.52 -1.67 -11.56
N VAL A 202 -18.30 -0.37 -11.42
CA VAL A 202 -18.54 0.61 -12.49
C VAL A 202 -17.32 1.48 -12.63
N GLN A 203 -16.84 1.67 -13.85
CA GLN A 203 -15.73 2.58 -14.12
C GLN A 203 -16.15 4.03 -13.89
N ALA A 204 -15.34 4.76 -13.15
CA ALA A 204 -15.57 6.18 -12.88
C ALA A 204 -15.07 7.03 -14.06
N GLU A 205 -15.85 8.02 -14.44
CA GLU A 205 -15.39 9.05 -15.37
C GLU A 205 -14.60 10.11 -14.60
N VAL A 206 -13.28 10.20 -14.86
CA VAL A 206 -12.39 11.19 -14.25
C VAL A 206 -11.67 11.98 -15.34
N PRO A 207 -12.33 12.98 -15.97
CA PRO A 207 -11.76 13.74 -17.10
C PRO A 207 -10.46 14.49 -16.74
N GLN A 208 -10.23 14.73 -15.46
CA GLN A 208 -9.02 15.41 -14.96
C GLN A 208 -7.80 14.49 -14.85
N ALA A 209 -7.98 13.18 -14.98
CA ALA A 209 -6.88 12.22 -14.98
C ALA A 209 -6.22 12.19 -16.36
N PRO A 210 -4.96 12.65 -16.49
CA PRO A 210 -4.28 12.69 -17.80
C PRO A 210 -3.90 11.29 -18.32
N TRP A 211 -3.88 10.28 -17.46
CA TRP A 211 -3.48 8.91 -17.79
C TRP A 211 -4.38 7.87 -17.13
N PRO A 212 -4.53 6.68 -17.72
CA PRO A 212 -5.40 5.63 -17.22
C PRO A 212 -4.78 4.79 -16.09
N TYR A 213 -3.44 4.74 -15.94
CA TYR A 213 -2.79 3.89 -14.96
C TYR A 213 -2.92 4.48 -13.54
N TRP A 214 -3.77 3.90 -12.71
CA TRP A 214 -4.00 4.29 -11.32
C TRP A 214 -3.29 3.30 -10.39
N ARG A 215 -2.30 3.79 -9.61
CA ARG A 215 -1.45 2.90 -8.81
C ARG A 215 -1.86 2.77 -7.36
N SER A 216 -2.04 3.87 -6.66
CA SER A 216 -2.38 3.86 -5.24
C SER A 216 -3.50 4.85 -4.97
N ILE A 217 -4.41 4.47 -4.12
CA ILE A 217 -5.44 5.36 -3.57
C ILE A 217 -5.40 5.29 -2.06
N LYS A 218 -5.42 6.45 -1.39
CA LYS A 218 -5.36 6.54 0.06
C LYS A 218 -6.28 7.65 0.56
N GLU A 219 -7.03 7.35 1.59
CA GLU A 219 -7.76 8.36 2.34
C GLU A 219 -6.80 9.20 3.19
N ARG A 220 -7.16 10.46 3.41
CA ARG A 220 -6.54 11.25 4.47
C ARG A 220 -6.89 10.59 5.81
N ALA A 221 -5.91 10.40 6.65
CA ALA A 221 -6.17 9.82 7.96
C ALA A 221 -7.20 10.66 8.73
N ASN A 222 -8.15 10.00 9.37
CA ASN A 222 -9.26 10.58 10.15
C ASN A 222 -10.29 11.40 9.32
N ASP A 223 -10.19 11.39 7.99
CA ASP A 223 -11.14 12.07 7.10
C ASP A 223 -11.28 11.32 5.77
N CYS A 224 -12.17 10.35 5.72
CA CYS A 224 -12.42 9.54 4.53
C CYS A 224 -13.09 10.31 3.37
N SER A 225 -13.54 11.56 3.58
CA SER A 225 -14.04 12.40 2.49
C SER A 225 -12.92 12.88 1.57
N VAL A 226 -11.70 12.97 2.10
CA VAL A 226 -10.51 13.39 1.35
C VAL A 226 -9.73 12.16 0.92
N ILE A 227 -9.61 11.97 -0.38
CA ILE A 227 -8.92 10.83 -0.98
C ILE A 227 -7.84 11.34 -1.94
N PHE A 228 -6.67 10.74 -1.86
CA PHE A 228 -5.57 10.94 -2.80
C PHE A 228 -5.44 9.74 -3.72
N ALA A 229 -5.21 10.00 -5.01
CA ALA A 229 -4.92 8.96 -5.98
C ALA A 229 -3.63 9.29 -6.74
N SER A 230 -2.79 8.30 -6.91
CA SER A 230 -1.57 8.39 -7.69
C SER A 230 -1.78 7.75 -9.06
N ILE A 231 -1.40 8.45 -10.10
CA ILE A 231 -1.51 8.01 -11.47
C ILE A 231 -0.19 8.16 -12.22
N GLY A 232 -0.07 7.48 -13.34
CA GLY A 232 1.07 7.58 -14.23
C GLY A 232 0.69 7.22 -15.67
N ASP A 233 1.62 7.45 -16.57
CA ASP A 233 1.43 7.12 -17.99
C ASP A 233 1.48 5.60 -18.27
N LYS A 234 2.13 4.85 -17.38
CA LYS A 234 2.25 3.37 -17.38
C LYS A 234 2.93 2.89 -16.09
N PRO A 235 3.03 1.55 -15.87
CA PRO A 235 3.75 0.95 -14.76
C PRO A 235 5.16 1.43 -14.64
N SER A 236 5.95 1.96 -14.23
CA SER A 236 7.33 2.49 -14.35
C SER A 236 7.46 3.51 -15.47
N GLY A 237 6.44 4.34 -15.64
CA GLY A 237 6.41 5.37 -16.64
C GLY A 237 7.35 6.55 -16.35
N GLU A 238 7.36 7.51 -17.27
CA GLU A 238 8.20 8.71 -17.20
C GLU A 238 7.44 9.94 -16.68
N ALA A 239 6.14 9.76 -16.36
CA ALA A 239 5.27 10.81 -15.87
C ALA A 239 4.34 10.31 -14.78
N GLY A 240 3.96 11.20 -13.87
CA GLY A 240 3.03 10.91 -12.78
C GLY A 240 2.27 12.15 -12.35
N ALA A 241 1.09 11.96 -11.78
CA ALA A 241 0.32 13.02 -11.17
C ALA A 241 -0.34 12.54 -9.88
N LEU A 242 -0.62 13.49 -8.99
CA LEU A 242 -1.41 13.28 -7.79
C LEU A 242 -2.77 13.92 -8.00
N LEU A 243 -3.81 13.13 -7.81
CA LEU A 243 -5.19 13.61 -7.80
C LEU A 243 -5.68 13.68 -6.34
N ARG A 244 -6.60 14.61 -6.08
CA ARG A 244 -7.29 14.76 -4.81
C ARG A 244 -8.79 14.88 -5.04
N SER A 245 -9.56 14.15 -4.26
CA SER A 245 -11.00 14.30 -4.07
C SER A 245 -11.27 14.84 -2.67
N GLU A 246 -12.37 15.61 -2.51
CA GLU A 246 -12.89 16.11 -1.22
C GLU A 246 -14.34 15.70 -0.99
N ASP A 247 -14.84 14.77 -1.78
CA ASP A 247 -16.24 14.33 -1.83
C ASP A 247 -16.38 12.81 -1.97
N TYR A 248 -15.49 12.06 -1.29
CA TYR A 248 -15.49 10.60 -1.30
C TYR A 248 -15.22 10.00 -2.68
N GLY A 249 -14.37 10.64 -3.50
CA GLY A 249 -13.99 10.13 -4.82
C GLY A 249 -15.02 10.39 -5.92
N GLN A 250 -16.03 11.27 -5.71
CA GLN A 250 -17.00 11.60 -6.74
C GLN A 250 -16.44 12.58 -7.76
N THR A 251 -15.70 13.59 -7.29
CA THR A 251 -14.98 14.51 -8.18
C THR A 251 -13.49 14.57 -7.81
N TRP A 252 -12.67 14.86 -8.78
CA TRP A 252 -11.23 14.85 -8.65
C TRP A 252 -10.61 16.13 -9.22
N ARG A 253 -9.53 16.58 -8.60
CA ARG A 253 -8.67 17.62 -9.16
C ARG A 253 -7.21 17.17 -9.14
N GLN A 254 -6.46 17.54 -10.15
CA GLN A 254 -5.02 17.34 -10.13
C GLN A 254 -4.38 18.35 -9.17
N ILE A 255 -3.43 17.87 -8.37
CA ILE A 255 -2.65 18.70 -7.46
C ILE A 255 -1.50 19.34 -8.22
N GLU A 256 -1.32 20.64 -8.08
CA GLU A 256 -0.13 21.33 -8.55
C GLU A 256 1.05 21.00 -7.64
N LEU A 257 2.10 20.44 -8.20
CA LEU A 257 3.31 20.03 -7.49
C LEU A 257 4.45 21.02 -7.77
N PRO A 258 5.40 21.20 -6.84
CA PRO A 258 6.52 22.15 -7.03
C PRO A 258 7.47 21.77 -8.16
N VAL A 259 7.48 20.52 -8.56
CA VAL A 259 8.16 19.98 -9.75
C VAL A 259 7.34 18.82 -10.31
N GLU A 260 7.45 18.58 -11.61
CA GLU A 260 6.83 17.42 -12.25
C GLU A 260 7.42 16.10 -11.70
N PRO A 261 6.60 15.11 -11.35
CA PRO A 261 7.09 13.80 -10.99
C PRO A 261 7.88 13.16 -12.14
N ASN A 262 9.05 12.63 -11.82
CA ASN A 262 9.94 12.01 -12.81
C ASN A 262 9.49 10.62 -13.27
N SER A 263 8.39 10.12 -12.73
CA SER A 263 7.80 8.82 -13.05
C SER A 263 6.48 8.64 -12.33
N THR A 264 5.79 7.53 -12.58
CA THR A 264 4.58 7.15 -11.84
C THR A 264 4.77 7.31 -10.34
N ILE A 265 3.85 7.99 -9.69
CA ILE A 265 3.78 8.04 -8.22
C ILE A 265 3.37 6.65 -7.74
N TRP A 266 4.24 5.99 -6.95
CA TRP A 266 4.09 4.57 -6.65
C TRP A 266 3.43 4.29 -5.31
N SER A 267 3.68 5.13 -4.31
CA SER A 267 3.19 4.91 -2.95
C SER A 267 2.85 6.23 -2.28
N ILE A 268 1.73 6.24 -1.58
CA ILE A 268 1.25 7.34 -0.73
C ILE A 268 1.21 6.83 0.71
N ALA A 269 1.68 7.63 1.66
CA ALA A 269 1.66 7.32 3.08
C ALA A 269 0.87 8.37 3.87
N THR A 270 -0.09 7.89 4.65
CA THR A 270 -0.86 8.63 5.65
C THR A 270 -0.72 7.94 7.01
N HIS A 271 -0.99 8.62 8.11
CA HIS A 271 -0.96 8.00 9.44
C HIS A 271 -1.98 8.68 10.38
N PRO A 272 -2.74 7.92 11.19
CA PRO A 272 -3.82 8.48 12.02
C PRO A 272 -3.35 9.37 13.17
N SER A 273 -2.08 9.31 13.56
CA SER A 273 -1.54 10.18 14.61
C SER A 273 -1.40 11.63 14.20
N ASP A 274 -1.24 11.90 12.91
CA ASP A 274 -1.20 13.25 12.35
C ASP A 274 -1.71 13.23 10.90
N PRO A 275 -2.98 13.61 10.66
CA PRO A 275 -3.58 13.61 9.34
C PRO A 275 -3.05 14.70 8.42
N ASP A 276 -2.29 15.65 8.91
CA ASP A 276 -1.71 16.73 8.11
C ASP A 276 -0.38 16.33 7.49
N ILE A 277 0.29 15.30 8.04
CA ILE A 277 1.53 14.79 7.49
C ILE A 277 1.24 13.70 6.47
N LEU A 278 1.61 13.95 5.23
CA LEU A 278 1.55 12.99 4.14
C LEU A 278 2.88 12.94 3.40
N PHE A 279 3.16 11.76 2.86
CA PHE A 279 4.26 11.56 1.94
C PHE A 279 3.77 10.83 0.70
N PHE A 280 4.40 11.10 -0.43
CA PHE A 280 4.37 10.17 -1.55
C PHE A 280 5.76 10.04 -2.18
N ALA A 281 5.94 8.94 -2.89
CA ALA A 281 7.17 8.66 -3.60
C ALA A 281 6.90 8.21 -5.04
N THR A 282 7.71 8.70 -5.96
CA THR A 282 7.75 8.20 -7.33
C THR A 282 8.59 6.93 -7.39
N ILE A 283 8.34 6.09 -8.40
CA ILE A 283 9.12 4.86 -8.56
C ILE A 283 10.61 5.14 -8.81
N PHE A 284 10.96 6.28 -9.43
CA PHE A 284 12.34 6.66 -9.71
C PHE A 284 12.94 7.61 -8.66
N GLY A 285 12.41 7.59 -7.43
CA GLY A 285 13.14 8.04 -6.26
C GLY A 285 12.86 9.44 -5.75
N GLN A 286 11.97 10.21 -6.37
CA GLN A 286 11.53 11.48 -5.79
C GLN A 286 10.60 11.23 -4.61
N ILE A 287 10.75 12.03 -3.56
CA ILE A 287 9.91 12.01 -2.37
C ILE A 287 9.31 13.39 -2.18
N PHE A 288 8.02 13.44 -1.91
CA PHE A 288 7.28 14.67 -1.61
C PHE A 288 6.62 14.54 -0.25
N ARG A 289 6.56 15.66 0.47
CA ARG A 289 5.94 15.78 1.79
C ARG A 289 4.92 16.91 1.80
N SER A 290 3.79 16.68 2.45
CA SER A 290 2.83 17.69 2.88
C SER A 290 2.81 17.76 4.40
N LEU A 291 2.54 18.94 4.97
CA LEU A 291 2.37 19.21 6.39
C LEU A 291 1.04 19.95 6.68
N ASP A 292 0.14 19.97 5.71
CA ASP A 292 -1.14 20.71 5.75
C ASP A 292 -2.31 19.88 5.17
N GLY A 293 -2.26 18.57 5.35
CA GLY A 293 -3.31 17.66 4.88
C GLY A 293 -3.37 17.52 3.37
N GLY A 294 -2.24 17.72 2.67
CA GLY A 294 -2.13 17.57 1.22
C GLY A 294 -2.61 18.77 0.42
N LEU A 295 -2.70 19.96 1.05
CA LEU A 295 -3.04 21.21 0.35
C LEU A 295 -1.84 21.77 -0.41
N SER A 296 -0.64 21.67 0.19
CA SER A 296 0.61 22.00 -0.45
C SER A 296 1.65 20.88 -0.30
N TRP A 297 2.62 20.85 -1.21
CA TRP A 297 3.62 19.80 -1.25
C TRP A 297 5.01 20.37 -1.42
N HIS A 298 5.98 19.75 -0.76
CA HIS A 298 7.39 20.06 -0.87
C HIS A 298 8.16 18.84 -1.36
N LYS A 299 8.97 19.02 -2.42
CA LYS A 299 9.88 17.97 -2.89
C LYS A 299 11.09 17.92 -1.97
N MET A 300 11.39 16.75 -1.43
CA MET A 300 12.59 16.53 -0.62
C MET A 300 13.84 16.66 -1.48
N LEU A 301 14.91 17.18 -0.89
CA LEU A 301 16.17 17.42 -1.61
C LEU A 301 16.83 16.13 -2.08
N ARG A 302 16.79 15.08 -1.25
CA ARG A 302 17.39 13.81 -1.59
C ARG A 302 16.48 13.00 -2.48
N GLU A 303 17.01 12.56 -3.58
CA GLU A 303 16.43 11.51 -4.42
C GLU A 303 17.10 10.17 -4.07
N LEU A 304 16.31 9.13 -3.99
CA LEU A 304 16.77 7.77 -3.77
C LEU A 304 16.77 7.02 -5.12
N GLY A 305 17.11 5.75 -5.10
CA GLY A 305 16.86 4.89 -6.25
C GLY A 305 15.39 4.49 -6.33
N GLU A 306 15.10 3.33 -6.89
CA GLU A 306 13.74 2.82 -7.02
C GLU A 306 13.04 2.70 -5.66
N ILE A 307 11.89 3.38 -5.48
CA ILE A 307 11.07 3.33 -4.27
C ILE A 307 9.80 2.55 -4.56
N ARG A 308 9.54 1.50 -3.78
CA ARG A 308 8.33 0.66 -3.88
C ARG A 308 7.32 0.93 -2.78
N MET A 309 7.78 1.43 -1.63
CA MET A 309 6.91 1.77 -0.51
C MET A 309 7.51 2.93 0.27
N ILE A 310 6.67 3.82 0.73
CA ILE A 310 6.97 4.82 1.74
C ILE A 310 5.98 4.65 2.90
N ALA A 311 6.46 4.76 4.12
CA ALA A 311 5.64 4.71 5.33
C ALA A 311 6.24 5.64 6.39
N TRP A 312 5.42 6.14 7.29
CA TRP A 312 5.88 6.89 8.44
C TRP A 312 5.09 6.52 9.69
N SER A 313 5.66 6.82 10.83
CA SER A 313 5.05 6.65 12.16
C SER A 313 5.61 7.72 13.07
N PRO A 314 4.84 8.25 14.03
CA PRO A 314 5.37 9.16 15.02
C PRO A 314 6.50 8.49 15.81
N LEU A 315 7.45 9.29 16.30
CA LEU A 315 8.41 8.81 17.28
C LEU A 315 7.67 8.50 18.59
N ALA A 316 8.05 7.43 19.26
CA ALA A 316 7.54 7.16 20.60
C ALA A 316 7.99 8.30 21.53
N SER A 317 7.01 8.90 22.23
CA SER A 317 7.22 9.96 23.22
C SER A 317 7.95 9.43 24.45
#